data_dc0145bfe4aa4973ab14e37c3d262f5e
#
_entry.id   dc0145bfe4aa4973ab14e37c3d262f5e
#
_cell.length_a   1.000
_cell.length_b   1.000
_cell.length_c   1.000
_cell.angle_alpha   90.00
_cell.angle_beta   90.00
_cell.angle_gamma   90.00
#
_symmetry.space_group_name_H-M   'P 1'
#
loop_
_entity.id
_entity.type
_entity.pdbx_description
1 polymer ?
#
loop_
_entity_poly.entity_id
_entity_poly.type
_entity_poly.pdbx_seq_one_letter_code
_entity_poly.pdbx_strand_id
1 'polypeptide(L)'
;HVDFWTKLKNEFLGVKTQGDTLVTTLDSGLQDFCYRQLDGRTGSITVVEPSTGKILAMVSSPNFDPNTVEEQWSWLTSEENTTQNMMNHATQGTYPPGSTFKLITLLEYIRENPDTWQDFHYTCTGTYTNGDYVVNCHDGVAHGELDIYGILGMSCNGAFDTIAQTLNSTKWQKLAEDFGYNQSDRSQVDF
;
A
#
# COMPACT_ATOMS: atom_id res chain seq x y z
N HIS A 1 26.95 -1.83 -11.82
CA HIS A 1 27.26 -2.69 -12.98
C HIS A 1 28.77 -2.82 -13.11
N VAL A 2 29.32 -3.94 -12.67
CA VAL A 2 30.76 -4.22 -12.86
C VAL A 2 30.95 -4.69 -14.30
N ASP A 3 31.80 -3.98 -15.06
CA ASP A 3 32.06 -4.31 -16.45
C ASP A 3 32.80 -5.66 -16.61
N PHE A 4 32.68 -6.26 -17.81
CA PHE A 4 33.24 -7.57 -18.11
C PHE A 4 34.74 -7.69 -17.82
N TRP A 5 35.51 -6.66 -18.14
CA TRP A 5 36.97 -6.66 -17.99
C TRP A 5 37.37 -6.62 -16.52
N THR A 6 36.66 -5.86 -15.71
CA THR A 6 36.85 -5.82 -14.25
C THR A 6 36.50 -7.17 -13.61
N LYS A 7 35.42 -7.81 -14.03
CA LYS A 7 35.09 -9.17 -13.57
C LYS A 7 36.19 -10.17 -13.90
N LEU A 8 36.63 -10.19 -15.15
CA LEU A 8 37.66 -11.12 -15.61
C LEU A 8 39.00 -10.89 -14.89
N LYS A 9 39.39 -9.62 -14.67
CA LYS A 9 40.58 -9.26 -13.92
C LYS A 9 40.48 -9.71 -12.47
N ASN A 10 39.35 -9.49 -11.82
CA ASN A 10 39.14 -9.86 -10.41
C ASN A 10 39.19 -11.39 -10.25
N GLU A 11 38.54 -12.12 -11.17
CA GLU A 11 38.58 -13.58 -11.20
C GLU A 11 40.00 -14.12 -11.36
N PHE A 12 40.80 -13.52 -12.27
CA PHE A 12 42.20 -13.89 -12.48
C PHE A 12 43.10 -13.60 -11.27
N LEU A 13 42.78 -12.55 -10.51
CA LEU A 13 43.50 -12.13 -9.31
C LEU A 13 42.99 -12.78 -8.02
N GLY A 14 41.91 -13.60 -8.09
CA GLY A 14 41.26 -14.16 -6.92
C GLY A 14 40.64 -13.11 -6.00
N VAL A 15 40.31 -11.92 -6.52
CA VAL A 15 39.71 -10.82 -5.75
C VAL A 15 38.21 -10.87 -5.90
N LYS A 16 37.48 -10.85 -4.79
CA LYS A 16 36.00 -10.82 -4.79
C LYS A 16 35.55 -9.50 -5.48
N THR A 17 34.73 -9.66 -6.52
CA THR A 17 34.14 -8.49 -7.19
C THR A 17 33.19 -7.78 -6.24
N GLN A 18 33.47 -6.51 -5.95
CA GLN A 18 32.56 -5.66 -5.16
C GLN A 18 31.58 -4.98 -6.09
N GLY A 19 30.33 -4.91 -5.66
CA GLY A 19 29.31 -4.08 -6.30
C GLY A 19 29.47 -2.61 -5.98
N ASP A 20 28.67 -1.78 -6.63
CA ASP A 20 28.63 -0.35 -6.37
C ASP A 20 28.05 -0.06 -4.98
N THR A 21 28.46 1.06 -4.38
CA THR A 21 27.89 1.53 -3.12
C THR A 21 26.58 2.27 -3.41
N LEU A 22 25.50 1.81 -2.80
CA LEU A 22 24.21 2.50 -2.84
C LEU A 22 24.01 3.26 -1.53
N VAL A 23 23.81 4.58 -1.63
CA VAL A 23 23.43 5.43 -0.49
C VAL A 23 21.91 5.61 -0.51
N THR A 24 21.26 5.15 0.54
CA THR A 24 19.80 5.20 0.67
C THR A 24 19.37 6.22 1.72
N THR A 25 18.07 6.53 1.77
CA THR A 25 17.45 7.37 2.80
C THR A 25 16.93 6.56 3.99
N LEU A 26 17.15 5.23 3.96
CA LEU A 26 16.67 4.34 5.02
C LEU A 26 17.40 4.61 6.35
N ASP A 27 16.61 4.74 7.42
CA ASP A 27 17.10 4.73 8.79
C ASP A 27 17.11 3.29 9.30
N SER A 28 18.29 2.77 9.64
CA SER A 28 18.45 1.36 10.03
C SER A 28 17.71 1.02 11.35
N GLY A 29 17.65 1.96 12.29
CA GLY A 29 16.92 1.77 13.54
C GLY A 29 15.41 1.71 13.33
N LEU A 30 14.89 2.61 12.49
CA LEU A 30 13.47 2.60 12.11
C LEU A 30 13.11 1.37 11.27
N GLN A 31 13.99 0.94 10.37
CA GLN A 31 13.84 -0.28 9.57
C GLN A 31 13.69 -1.51 10.46
N ASP A 32 14.60 -1.68 11.41
CA ASP A 32 14.57 -2.79 12.38
C ASP A 32 13.33 -2.73 13.28
N PHE A 33 12.97 -1.54 13.75
CA PHE A 33 11.73 -1.35 14.51
C PHE A 33 10.50 -1.78 13.71
N CYS A 34 10.34 -1.29 12.48
CA CYS A 34 9.23 -1.64 11.60
C CYS A 34 9.17 -3.15 11.30
N TYR A 35 10.33 -3.78 11.07
CA TYR A 35 10.39 -5.21 10.83
C TYR A 35 9.88 -6.01 12.02
N ARG A 36 10.28 -5.64 13.23
CA ARG A 36 9.77 -6.28 14.47
C ARG A 36 8.28 -6.10 14.68
N GLN A 37 7.69 -4.97 14.21
CA GLN A 37 6.24 -4.74 14.32
C GLN A 37 5.43 -5.63 13.39
N LEU A 38 6.00 -6.20 12.33
CA LEU A 38 5.33 -7.20 11.50
C LEU A 38 5.08 -8.49 12.28
N ASP A 39 5.93 -8.82 13.26
CA ASP A 39 5.76 -9.93 14.19
C ASP A 39 5.38 -11.25 13.48
N GLY A 40 6.10 -11.58 12.39
CA GLY A 40 5.87 -12.76 11.56
C GLY A 40 4.62 -12.70 10.65
N ARG A 41 3.88 -11.60 10.64
CA ARG A 41 2.76 -11.43 9.72
C ARG A 41 3.27 -11.20 8.31
N THR A 42 2.53 -11.71 7.32
CA THR A 42 2.78 -11.42 5.92
C THR A 42 2.29 -10.01 5.58
N GLY A 43 3.14 -9.21 4.96
CA GLY A 43 2.82 -7.85 4.56
C GLY A 43 4.03 -6.93 4.53
N SER A 44 3.78 -5.63 4.59
CA SER A 44 4.84 -4.62 4.55
C SER A 44 4.51 -3.40 5.42
N ILE A 45 5.56 -2.69 5.83
CA ILE A 45 5.46 -1.35 6.42
C ILE A 45 6.40 -0.43 5.65
N THR A 46 5.87 0.67 5.15
CA THR A 46 6.64 1.73 4.48
C THR A 46 6.45 3.04 5.23
N VAL A 47 7.55 3.70 5.58
CA VAL A 47 7.54 5.01 6.24
C VAL A 47 8.14 6.03 5.31
N VAL A 48 7.35 7.05 4.99
CA VAL A 48 7.73 8.13 4.07
C VAL A 48 7.72 9.46 4.80
N GLU A 49 8.73 10.29 4.56
CA GLU A 49 8.75 11.69 5.01
C GLU A 49 7.92 12.54 4.02
N PRO A 50 6.74 13.08 4.42
CA PRO A 50 5.83 13.72 3.45
C PRO A 50 6.41 14.96 2.77
N SER A 51 7.28 15.69 3.47
CA SER A 51 7.87 16.94 2.98
C SER A 51 8.90 16.75 1.86
N THR A 52 9.52 15.57 1.78
CA THR A 52 10.61 15.29 0.84
C THR A 52 10.35 14.10 -0.06
N GLY A 53 9.39 13.25 0.29
CA GLY A 53 9.14 11.96 -0.35
C GLY A 53 10.17 10.88 0.00
N LYS A 54 11.13 11.15 0.89
CA LYS A 54 12.14 10.16 1.28
C LYS A 54 11.51 8.96 1.96
N ILE A 55 11.91 7.78 1.54
CA ILE A 55 11.55 6.52 2.21
C ILE A 55 12.53 6.32 3.37
N LEU A 56 12.03 6.37 4.59
CA LEU A 56 12.80 6.21 5.83
C LEU A 56 12.85 4.76 6.30
N ALA A 57 11.82 3.98 6.00
CA ALA A 57 11.79 2.54 6.20
C ALA A 57 10.92 1.87 5.14
N MET A 58 11.34 0.70 4.67
CA MET A 58 10.56 -0.16 3.80
C MET A 58 10.87 -1.61 4.15
N VAL A 59 9.94 -2.27 4.83
CA VAL A 59 10.09 -3.66 5.26
C VAL A 59 9.03 -4.53 4.62
N SER A 60 9.42 -5.76 4.32
CA SER A 60 8.57 -6.79 3.73
C SER A 60 8.73 -8.10 4.52
N SER A 61 7.65 -8.82 4.71
CA SER A 61 7.63 -10.11 5.37
C SER A 61 6.63 -11.05 4.68
N PRO A 62 6.98 -12.32 4.45
CA PRO A 62 8.29 -12.92 4.73
C PRO A 62 9.38 -12.37 3.81
N ASN A 63 10.63 -12.51 4.22
CA ASN A 63 11.80 -12.13 3.44
C ASN A 63 12.86 -13.24 3.50
N PHE A 64 14.03 -12.97 2.95
CA PHE A 64 15.20 -13.86 3.01
C PHE A 64 16.40 -13.13 3.62
N ASP A 65 17.34 -13.90 4.17
CA ASP A 65 18.62 -13.35 4.64
C ASP A 65 19.59 -13.23 3.44
N PRO A 66 20.03 -12.02 3.07
CA PRO A 66 20.97 -11.85 1.97
C PRO A 66 22.33 -12.48 2.22
N ASN A 67 22.69 -12.76 3.47
CA ASN A 67 23.97 -13.41 3.81
C ASN A 67 23.96 -14.92 3.52
N THR A 68 22.77 -15.54 3.45
CA THR A 68 22.61 -16.99 3.21
C THR A 68 21.87 -17.28 1.90
N VAL A 69 21.63 -16.25 1.07
CA VAL A 69 20.83 -16.37 -0.16
C VAL A 69 21.40 -17.39 -1.14
N GLU A 70 22.72 -17.51 -1.26
CA GLU A 70 23.37 -18.49 -2.16
C GLU A 70 23.05 -19.92 -1.75
N GLU A 71 23.08 -20.21 -0.44
CA GLU A 71 22.78 -21.54 0.12
C GLU A 71 21.30 -21.90 -0.02
N GLN A 72 20.43 -20.90 0.06
CA GLN A 72 18.97 -21.06 0.03
C GLN A 72 18.39 -20.87 -1.37
N TRP A 73 19.19 -20.53 -2.38
CA TRP A 73 18.74 -20.15 -3.71
C TRP A 73 17.79 -21.17 -4.35
N SER A 74 18.16 -22.46 -4.30
CA SER A 74 17.34 -23.53 -4.88
C SER A 74 15.96 -23.61 -4.23
N TRP A 75 15.86 -23.38 -2.92
CA TRP A 75 14.58 -23.37 -2.22
C TRP A 75 13.82 -22.09 -2.47
N LEU A 76 14.49 -20.92 -2.41
CA LEU A 76 13.86 -19.61 -2.62
C LEU A 76 13.20 -19.49 -4.01
N THR A 77 13.79 -20.16 -5.03
CA THR A 77 13.30 -20.13 -6.41
C THR A 77 12.47 -21.35 -6.79
N SER A 78 12.25 -22.30 -5.88
CA SER A 78 11.46 -23.50 -6.16
C SER A 78 9.96 -23.20 -6.22
N GLU A 79 9.23 -24.02 -6.99
CA GLU A 79 7.76 -23.99 -7.04
C GLU A 79 7.13 -24.41 -5.68
N GLU A 80 7.88 -25.12 -4.85
CA GLU A 80 7.47 -25.53 -3.51
C GLU A 80 7.47 -24.38 -2.51
N ASN A 81 8.22 -23.30 -2.81
CA ASN A 81 8.24 -22.10 -1.98
C ASN A 81 7.02 -21.23 -2.23
N THR A 82 5.95 -21.50 -1.51
CA THR A 82 4.71 -20.71 -1.57
C THR A 82 4.75 -19.46 -0.68
N THR A 83 5.83 -19.22 0.04
CA THR A 83 5.91 -18.13 1.03
C THR A 83 6.25 -16.78 0.44
N GLN A 84 6.62 -16.71 -0.86
CA GLN A 84 6.92 -15.46 -1.57
C GLN A 84 8.03 -14.60 -0.91
N ASN A 85 9.03 -15.24 -0.29
CA ASN A 85 10.12 -14.55 0.41
C ASN A 85 10.90 -13.55 -0.44
N MET A 86 10.95 -13.76 -1.77
CA MET A 86 11.64 -12.87 -2.70
C MET A 86 10.76 -11.71 -3.20
N MET A 87 9.48 -11.71 -2.86
CA MET A 87 8.55 -10.65 -3.22
C MET A 87 8.71 -9.47 -2.26
N ASN A 88 8.95 -8.28 -2.79
CA ASN A 88 8.81 -7.08 -1.98
C ASN A 88 7.33 -6.69 -1.88
N HIS A 89 6.71 -7.03 -0.75
CA HIS A 89 5.30 -6.77 -0.50
C HIS A 89 4.93 -5.27 -0.51
N ALA A 90 5.90 -4.37 -0.29
CA ALA A 90 5.66 -2.93 -0.34
C ALA A 90 5.51 -2.39 -1.77
N THR A 91 6.24 -2.98 -2.74
CA THR A 91 6.30 -2.48 -4.12
C THR A 91 5.64 -3.39 -5.15
N GLN A 92 5.56 -4.69 -4.86
CA GLN A 92 5.05 -5.71 -5.78
C GLN A 92 3.72 -6.32 -5.31
N GLY A 93 3.39 -6.16 -4.00
CA GLY A 93 2.14 -6.67 -3.43
C GLY A 93 0.93 -5.88 -3.93
N THR A 94 -0.14 -6.60 -4.28
CA THR A 94 -1.42 -6.01 -4.62
C THR A 94 -2.45 -6.40 -3.57
N TYR A 95 -3.06 -5.39 -2.94
CA TYR A 95 -4.01 -5.58 -1.85
C TYR A 95 -5.30 -4.81 -2.13
N PRO A 96 -6.47 -5.34 -1.76
CA PRO A 96 -7.70 -4.55 -1.80
C PRO A 96 -7.56 -3.37 -0.82
N PRO A 97 -7.83 -2.13 -1.25
CA PRO A 97 -7.63 -0.94 -0.42
C PRO A 97 -8.56 -0.89 0.80
N GLY A 98 -9.71 -1.58 0.74
CA GLY A 98 -10.72 -1.52 1.80
C GLY A 98 -11.12 -0.09 2.13
N SER A 99 -11.29 0.21 3.42
CA SER A 99 -11.74 1.53 3.89
C SER A 99 -10.80 2.69 3.58
N THR A 100 -9.55 2.43 3.19
CA THR A 100 -8.66 3.52 2.75
C THR A 100 -9.14 4.18 1.45
N PHE A 101 -9.88 3.43 0.61
CA PHE A 101 -10.49 3.97 -0.62
C PHE A 101 -11.58 5.03 -0.34
N LYS A 102 -12.16 5.04 0.86
CA LYS A 102 -13.13 6.05 1.29
C LYS A 102 -12.56 7.47 1.24
N LEU A 103 -11.24 7.63 1.40
CA LEU A 103 -10.58 8.93 1.25
C LEU A 103 -10.70 9.45 -0.19
N ILE A 104 -10.56 8.60 -1.19
CA ILE A 104 -10.73 8.97 -2.60
C ILE A 104 -12.18 9.36 -2.87
N THR A 105 -13.12 8.58 -2.34
CA THR A 105 -14.56 8.85 -2.44
C THR A 105 -14.92 10.20 -1.81
N LEU A 106 -14.41 10.46 -0.61
CA LEU A 106 -14.66 11.72 0.10
C LEU A 106 -14.05 12.92 -0.63
N LEU A 107 -12.83 12.78 -1.16
CA LEU A 107 -12.16 13.83 -1.92
C LEU A 107 -12.98 14.21 -3.17
N GLU A 108 -13.49 13.24 -3.93
CA GLU A 108 -14.30 13.54 -5.09
C GLU A 108 -15.64 14.19 -4.68
N TYR A 109 -16.24 13.72 -3.58
CA TYR A 109 -17.46 14.34 -3.05
C TYR A 109 -17.25 15.81 -2.70
N ILE A 110 -16.15 16.15 -2.04
CA ILE A 110 -15.79 17.55 -1.72
C ILE A 110 -15.56 18.37 -3.00
N ARG A 111 -14.90 17.80 -4.01
CA ARG A 111 -14.66 18.46 -5.29
C ARG A 111 -15.94 18.76 -6.07
N GLU A 112 -16.92 17.86 -5.98
CA GLU A 112 -18.21 18.05 -6.65
C GLU A 112 -19.17 18.93 -5.84
N ASN A 113 -18.95 19.10 -4.54
CA ASN A 113 -19.81 19.87 -3.64
C ASN A 113 -19.01 20.90 -2.80
N PRO A 114 -18.24 21.81 -3.42
CA PRO A 114 -17.26 22.65 -2.70
C PRO A 114 -17.89 23.52 -1.62
N ASP A 115 -19.13 23.96 -1.80
CA ASP A 115 -19.81 24.89 -0.90
C ASP A 115 -20.72 24.17 0.13
N THR A 116 -21.07 22.89 -0.10
CA THR A 116 -22.09 22.18 0.67
C THR A 116 -21.66 20.84 1.24
N TRP A 117 -20.42 20.39 0.98
CA TRP A 117 -19.96 19.08 1.44
C TRP A 117 -20.05 18.88 2.97
N GLN A 118 -19.97 19.97 3.74
CA GLN A 118 -20.07 19.94 5.22
C GLN A 118 -21.50 19.74 5.71
N ASP A 119 -22.50 20.00 4.84
CA ASP A 119 -23.91 19.85 5.19
C ASP A 119 -24.38 18.39 5.09
N PHE A 120 -23.50 17.47 4.72
CA PHE A 120 -23.84 16.06 4.62
C PHE A 120 -24.09 15.44 5.99
N HIS A 121 -25.24 14.82 6.13
CA HIS A 121 -25.64 14.05 7.31
C HIS A 121 -26.16 12.69 6.90
N TYR A 122 -25.93 11.69 7.74
CA TYR A 122 -26.36 10.32 7.50
C TYR A 122 -26.78 9.63 8.80
N THR A 123 -27.94 9.01 8.83
CA THR A 123 -28.40 8.18 9.96
C THR A 123 -28.07 6.72 9.68
N CYS A 124 -27.05 6.21 10.34
CA CYS A 124 -26.57 4.84 10.17
C CYS A 124 -27.33 3.87 11.08
N THR A 125 -28.03 2.92 10.48
CA THR A 125 -28.73 1.84 11.17
C THR A 125 -27.95 0.53 11.25
N GLY A 126 -26.68 0.53 10.83
CA GLY A 126 -25.82 -0.65 10.78
C GLY A 126 -25.89 -1.40 9.44
N THR A 127 -26.99 -1.26 8.72
CA THR A 127 -27.21 -1.87 7.41
C THR A 127 -27.79 -0.83 6.46
N TYR A 128 -27.29 -0.81 5.23
CA TYR A 128 -27.79 0.01 4.14
C TYR A 128 -28.25 -0.89 2.99
N THR A 129 -29.40 -0.64 2.43
CA THR A 129 -29.97 -1.42 1.34
C THR A 129 -30.27 -0.53 0.15
N ASN A 130 -29.81 -0.93 -1.03
CA ASN A 130 -30.08 -0.28 -2.29
C ASN A 130 -30.49 -1.33 -3.34
N GLY A 131 -31.77 -1.45 -3.61
CA GLY A 131 -32.31 -2.55 -4.41
C GLY A 131 -31.98 -3.91 -3.78
N ASP A 132 -31.34 -4.79 -4.57
CA ASP A 132 -30.91 -6.12 -4.12
C ASP A 132 -29.56 -6.12 -3.42
N TYR A 133 -28.92 -4.96 -3.31
CA TYR A 133 -27.58 -4.81 -2.75
C TYR A 133 -27.66 -4.37 -1.29
N VAL A 134 -26.96 -5.10 -0.42
CA VAL A 134 -26.93 -4.86 1.02
C VAL A 134 -25.51 -4.60 1.47
N VAL A 135 -25.29 -3.46 2.10
CA VAL A 135 -24.00 -3.05 2.71
C VAL A 135 -24.15 -3.04 4.22
N ASN A 136 -23.31 -3.77 4.90
CA ASN A 136 -23.26 -3.76 6.36
C ASN A 136 -22.08 -2.94 6.85
N CYS A 137 -22.27 -2.18 7.91
CA CYS A 137 -21.18 -1.67 8.72
C CYS A 137 -20.48 -2.82 9.47
N HIS A 138 -19.33 -2.56 10.06
CA HIS A 138 -18.59 -3.58 10.80
C HIS A 138 -19.48 -4.19 11.89
N ASP A 139 -19.59 -5.50 11.87
CA ASP A 139 -20.49 -6.30 12.75
C ASP A 139 -21.98 -5.85 12.74
N GLY A 140 -22.41 -5.13 11.70
CA GLY A 140 -23.78 -4.61 11.61
C GLY A 140 -24.11 -3.54 12.65
N VAL A 141 -23.10 -2.93 13.27
CA VAL A 141 -23.29 -1.93 14.33
C VAL A 141 -23.85 -0.64 13.76
N ALA A 142 -24.96 -0.16 14.32
CA ALA A 142 -25.52 1.14 14.01
C ALA A 142 -24.69 2.26 14.64
N HIS A 143 -24.29 3.25 13.84
CA HIS A 143 -23.52 4.40 14.33
C HIS A 143 -24.42 5.58 14.73
N GLY A 144 -25.71 5.54 14.42
CA GLY A 144 -26.64 6.65 14.65
C GLY A 144 -26.44 7.80 13.68
N GLU A 145 -26.71 9.03 14.16
CA GLU A 145 -26.58 10.23 13.37
C GLU A 145 -25.10 10.66 13.24
N LEU A 146 -24.65 10.85 12.00
CA LEU A 146 -23.29 11.20 11.66
C LEU A 146 -23.27 12.40 10.71
N ASP A 147 -22.39 13.34 10.96
CA ASP A 147 -21.94 14.34 9.99
C ASP A 147 -20.82 13.80 9.10
N ILE A 148 -20.31 14.63 8.19
CA ILE A 148 -19.23 14.23 7.26
C ILE A 148 -17.94 13.79 7.98
N TYR A 149 -17.64 14.35 9.13
CA TYR A 149 -16.47 13.97 9.93
C TYR A 149 -16.71 12.64 10.66
N GLY A 150 -17.91 12.47 11.19
CA GLY A 150 -18.34 11.25 11.86
C GLY A 150 -18.37 10.04 10.92
N ILE A 151 -18.82 10.20 9.68
CA ILE A 151 -18.84 9.07 8.71
C ILE A 151 -17.43 8.57 8.40
N LEU A 152 -16.43 9.46 8.33
CA LEU A 152 -15.04 9.08 8.13
C LEU A 152 -14.46 8.45 9.40
N GLY A 153 -14.66 9.08 10.55
CA GLY A 153 -14.16 8.60 11.84
C GLY A 153 -14.68 7.22 12.23
N MET A 154 -15.97 6.95 11.96
CA MET A 154 -16.61 5.64 12.18
C MET A 154 -16.44 4.69 11.00
N SER A 155 -15.82 5.12 9.93
CA SER A 155 -15.69 4.34 8.69
C SER A 155 -17.02 3.74 8.20
N CYS A 156 -18.09 4.55 8.23
CA CYS A 156 -19.46 4.12 7.98
C CYS A 156 -19.66 3.66 6.52
N ASN A 157 -19.88 2.36 6.30
CA ASN A 157 -20.03 1.80 4.96
C ASN A 157 -21.27 2.34 4.24
N GLY A 158 -22.42 2.39 4.93
CA GLY A 158 -23.68 2.87 4.34
C GLY A 158 -23.62 4.34 3.90
N ALA A 159 -22.97 5.19 4.70
CA ALA A 159 -22.78 6.61 4.35
C ALA A 159 -21.89 6.77 3.10
N PHE A 160 -20.78 6.04 3.03
CA PHE A 160 -19.90 6.10 1.87
C PHE A 160 -20.50 5.49 0.62
N ASP A 161 -21.33 4.45 0.73
CA ASP A 161 -22.09 3.93 -0.40
C ASP A 161 -23.10 4.98 -0.90
N THR A 162 -23.80 5.66 0.01
CA THR A 162 -24.72 6.76 -0.33
C THR A 162 -24.00 7.90 -1.05
N ILE A 163 -22.84 8.32 -0.56
CA ILE A 163 -22.00 9.34 -1.24
C ILE A 163 -21.58 8.85 -2.62
N ALA A 164 -21.07 7.62 -2.74
CA ALA A 164 -20.57 7.08 -4.00
C ALA A 164 -21.63 7.09 -5.11
N GLN A 165 -22.89 6.88 -4.77
CA GLN A 165 -24.00 6.93 -5.73
C GLN A 165 -24.33 8.32 -6.27
N THR A 166 -23.90 9.37 -5.59
CA THR A 166 -24.07 10.76 -6.04
C THR A 166 -22.95 11.24 -6.95
N LEU A 167 -21.80 10.56 -6.94
CA LEU A 167 -20.60 10.98 -7.65
C LEU A 167 -20.69 10.74 -9.17
N ASN A 168 -20.04 11.62 -9.92
CA ASN A 168 -19.76 11.35 -11.32
C ASN A 168 -18.71 10.25 -11.44
N SER A 169 -19.11 9.09 -11.92
CA SER A 169 -18.27 7.89 -12.00
C SER A 169 -16.97 8.11 -12.79
N THR A 170 -17.02 8.89 -13.88
CA THR A 170 -15.84 9.18 -14.71
C THR A 170 -14.82 10.05 -13.96
N LYS A 171 -15.29 11.06 -13.23
CA LYS A 171 -14.42 11.94 -12.45
C LYS A 171 -13.81 11.17 -11.26
N TRP A 172 -14.64 10.39 -10.58
CA TRP A 172 -14.21 9.57 -9.45
C TRP A 172 -13.17 8.53 -9.88
N GLN A 173 -13.40 7.83 -11.02
CA GLN A 173 -12.41 6.92 -11.59
C GLN A 173 -11.11 7.67 -11.92
N LYS A 174 -11.20 8.84 -12.58
CA LYS A 174 -10.02 9.64 -12.93
C LYS A 174 -9.23 10.05 -11.68
N LEU A 175 -9.90 10.46 -10.60
CA LEU A 175 -9.24 10.77 -9.34
C LEU A 175 -8.53 9.54 -8.77
N ALA A 176 -9.17 8.37 -8.77
CA ALA A 176 -8.53 7.13 -8.33
C ALA A 176 -7.27 6.79 -9.16
N GLU A 177 -7.32 7.00 -10.48
CA GLU A 177 -6.17 6.82 -11.38
C GLU A 177 -5.04 7.81 -11.06
N ASP A 178 -5.36 9.06 -10.73
CA ASP A 178 -4.37 10.07 -10.32
C ASP A 178 -3.67 9.68 -8.99
N PHE A 179 -4.32 8.88 -8.16
CA PHE A 179 -3.74 8.24 -6.98
C PHE A 179 -3.06 6.89 -7.27
N GLY A 180 -2.89 6.52 -8.54
CA GLY A 180 -2.18 5.32 -8.97
C GLY A 180 -3.04 4.04 -9.02
N TYR A 181 -4.36 4.11 -8.84
CA TYR A 181 -5.24 2.96 -9.04
C TYR A 181 -5.37 2.63 -10.53
N ASN A 182 -5.61 1.35 -10.86
CA ASN A 182 -5.82 0.84 -12.23
C ASN A 182 -4.67 1.14 -13.22
N GLN A 183 -3.49 1.49 -12.75
CA GLN A 183 -2.31 1.67 -13.59
C GLN A 183 -1.54 0.35 -13.68
N SER A 184 -1.24 -0.09 -14.89
CA SER A 184 -0.52 -1.35 -15.16
C SER A 184 0.98 -1.25 -14.88
N ASP A 185 1.55 -0.04 -14.94
CA ASP A 185 2.98 0.21 -14.73
C ASP A 185 3.19 0.94 -13.40
N ARG A 186 3.26 0.16 -12.32
CA ARG A 186 3.59 0.64 -10.97
C ARG A 186 5.05 0.38 -10.59
N SER A 187 5.83 -0.17 -11.50
CA SER A 187 7.20 -0.60 -11.23
C SER A 187 8.22 0.54 -11.30
N GLN A 188 7.82 1.72 -11.73
CA GLN A 188 8.71 2.87 -11.78
C GLN A 188 8.63 3.67 -10.47
N VAL A 189 9.15 3.08 -9.41
CA VAL A 189 9.77 3.89 -8.38
C VAL A 189 11.16 4.20 -8.94
N ASP A 190 11.34 5.39 -9.47
CA ASP A 190 12.67 5.90 -9.80
C ASP A 190 13.46 5.98 -8.49
N PHE A 191 14.39 5.03 -8.30
CA PHE A 191 15.35 5.05 -7.20
C PHE A 191 16.55 5.90 -7.57
#